data_2845ea36aa567909876d77facb5c39ad
#
_entry.id   2845ea36aa567909876d77facb5c39ad
#
_cell.length_a   1.000
_cell.length_b   1.000
_cell.length_c   1.000
_cell.angle_alpha   90.00
_cell.angle_beta   90.00
_cell.angle_gamma   90.00
#
_symmetry.space_group_name_H-M   'P 1'
#
loop_
_entity.id
_entity.type
_entity.pdbx_description
1 polymer ?
#
loop_
_entity_poly.entity_id
_entity_poly.type
_entity_poly.pdbx_seq_one_letter_code
_entity_poly.pdbx_strand_id
1 'polypeptide(L)'
;MLKINTRYLSILKHRFDEQISESDILAWLYNFEEDWESALILLNNICYYSEKRCCAILEYGLSTILKECSDLPIFFLPIGGIGKSGGVMAYYIKKIMGKPKVQYSFVADINFKYNNIPCAVVLLDDFIGSGNSAITLYQRISVNIPQNSKCFCLCVAYMEKAENKLAENGITILGEKHLPAFTSRHSVFGYPPKMKRIRNFALKYGELLYKKKQYSPGMKLYIGPLGYANSQSLVCFEHTTPNNTLPILWESKKRADNQENWVPLFPRKLFDRIKNDSFERMKYQWASISQKLNYGTIHRLFNDYKKKHIASLRLITLFIL
;
A
#
# COMPACT_ATOMS: atom_id res chain seq x y z
N MET A 1 -28.25 6.29 -15.51
CA MET A 1 -27.62 4.98 -15.68
C MET A 1 -26.34 5.15 -16.50
N LEU A 2 -25.17 4.83 -15.91
CA LEU A 2 -23.87 4.98 -16.57
C LEU A 2 -23.81 4.11 -17.82
N LYS A 3 -23.76 4.72 -19.02
CA LYS A 3 -23.57 4.01 -20.29
C LYS A 3 -22.07 3.78 -20.54
N ILE A 4 -21.46 2.85 -19.81
CA ILE A 4 -20.05 2.49 -20.02
C ILE A 4 -20.02 1.24 -20.91
N ASN A 5 -19.17 1.25 -21.92
CA ASN A 5 -18.98 0.12 -22.82
C ASN A 5 -18.37 -1.06 -22.03
N THR A 6 -19.01 -2.23 -22.06
CA THR A 6 -18.55 -3.45 -21.38
C THR A 6 -17.14 -3.86 -21.84
N ARG A 7 -16.80 -3.69 -23.11
CA ARG A 7 -15.45 -3.94 -23.63
C ARG A 7 -14.39 -3.08 -22.93
N TYR A 8 -14.73 -1.84 -22.58
CA TYR A 8 -13.82 -0.94 -21.88
C TYR A 8 -13.61 -1.39 -20.42
N LEU A 9 -14.64 -1.85 -19.73
CA LEU A 9 -14.54 -2.41 -18.39
C LEU A 9 -13.66 -3.67 -18.37
N SER A 10 -13.81 -4.54 -19.37
CA SER A 10 -12.96 -5.72 -19.54
C SER A 10 -11.48 -5.37 -19.72
N ILE A 11 -11.17 -4.33 -20.51
CA ILE A 11 -9.78 -3.83 -20.65
C ILE A 11 -9.23 -3.33 -19.30
N LEU A 12 -10.02 -2.60 -18.53
CA LEU A 12 -9.62 -2.13 -17.20
C LEU A 12 -9.37 -3.29 -16.24
N LYS A 13 -10.24 -4.30 -16.24
CA LYS A 13 -10.08 -5.52 -15.45
C LYS A 13 -8.73 -6.21 -15.73
N HIS A 14 -8.40 -6.43 -17.01
CA HIS A 14 -7.11 -7.00 -17.41
C HIS A 14 -5.92 -6.15 -16.94
N ARG A 15 -6.04 -4.84 -16.99
CA ARG A 15 -4.99 -3.93 -16.53
C ARG A 15 -4.67 -4.06 -15.04
N PHE A 16 -5.63 -4.54 -14.25
CA PHE A 16 -5.48 -4.80 -12.81
C PHE A 16 -5.31 -6.30 -12.52
N ASP A 17 -4.74 -7.05 -13.46
CA ASP A 17 -4.47 -8.50 -13.34
C ASP A 17 -5.69 -9.29 -12.85
N GLU A 18 -6.89 -8.87 -13.27
CA GLU A 18 -8.20 -9.44 -12.93
C GLU A 18 -8.58 -9.42 -11.42
N GLN A 19 -7.80 -8.72 -10.60
CA GLN A 19 -8.05 -8.58 -9.16
C GLN A 19 -9.26 -7.68 -8.85
N ILE A 20 -9.67 -6.86 -9.81
CA ILE A 20 -10.82 -5.94 -9.71
C ILE A 20 -11.88 -6.39 -10.71
N SER A 21 -13.09 -6.62 -10.22
CA SER A 21 -14.22 -7.00 -11.09
C SER A 21 -14.84 -5.78 -11.80
N GLU A 22 -15.58 -6.01 -12.88
CA GLU A 22 -16.35 -4.95 -13.55
C GLU A 22 -17.39 -4.31 -12.61
N SER A 23 -17.99 -5.11 -11.72
CA SER A 23 -18.92 -4.63 -10.70
C SER A 23 -18.25 -3.73 -9.68
N ASP A 24 -17.00 -4.01 -9.27
CA ASP A 24 -16.24 -3.14 -8.37
C ASP A 24 -15.93 -1.79 -9.03
N ILE A 25 -15.55 -1.80 -10.31
CA ILE A 25 -15.32 -0.57 -11.08
C ILE A 25 -16.59 0.26 -11.17
N LEU A 26 -17.72 -0.34 -11.50
CA LEU A 26 -19.00 0.35 -11.57
C LEU A 26 -19.42 0.90 -10.19
N ALA A 27 -19.31 0.11 -9.12
CA ALA A 27 -19.62 0.55 -7.77
C ALA A 27 -18.75 1.74 -7.33
N TRP A 28 -17.45 1.73 -7.66
CA TRP A 28 -16.57 2.86 -7.41
C TRP A 28 -16.96 4.10 -8.22
N LEU A 29 -17.33 3.95 -9.49
CA LEU A 29 -17.75 5.05 -10.36
C LEU A 29 -19.04 5.72 -9.90
N TYR A 30 -19.93 5.00 -9.23
CA TYR A 30 -21.15 5.57 -8.64
C TYR A 30 -20.87 6.64 -7.55
N ASN A 31 -19.70 6.64 -6.92
CA ASN A 31 -19.33 7.70 -5.98
C ASN A 31 -19.27 9.09 -6.64
N PHE A 32 -19.13 9.17 -7.96
CA PHE A 32 -18.76 10.40 -8.68
C PHE A 32 -19.92 11.03 -9.46
N GLU A 33 -21.12 10.48 -9.36
CA GLU A 33 -22.33 11.04 -9.99
C GLU A 33 -22.08 11.41 -11.49
N GLU A 34 -22.16 12.69 -11.84
CA GLU A 34 -21.95 13.18 -13.21
C GLU A 34 -20.46 13.26 -13.60
N ASP A 35 -19.54 13.24 -12.64
CA ASP A 35 -18.09 13.39 -12.89
C ASP A 35 -17.37 12.06 -13.26
N TRP A 36 -18.12 10.98 -13.52
CA TRP A 36 -17.58 9.64 -13.77
C TRP A 36 -16.56 9.58 -14.94
N GLU A 37 -16.65 10.47 -15.94
CA GLU A 37 -15.65 10.56 -17.01
C GLU A 37 -14.28 10.97 -16.49
N SER A 38 -14.23 11.91 -15.54
CA SER A 38 -12.99 12.33 -14.88
C SER A 38 -12.42 11.20 -14.01
N ALA A 39 -13.30 10.41 -13.39
CA ALA A 39 -12.92 9.21 -12.65
C ALA A 39 -12.30 8.16 -13.58
N LEU A 40 -12.85 7.92 -14.77
CA LEU A 40 -12.28 7.01 -15.77
C LEU A 40 -10.92 7.48 -16.28
N ILE A 41 -10.75 8.79 -16.52
CA ILE A 41 -9.44 9.34 -16.91
C ILE A 41 -8.42 9.11 -15.79
N LEU A 42 -8.81 9.31 -14.53
CA LEU A 42 -7.95 9.03 -13.39
C LEU A 42 -7.61 7.53 -13.32
N LEU A 43 -8.60 6.66 -13.44
CA LEU A 43 -8.46 5.21 -13.39
C LEU A 43 -7.47 4.68 -14.43
N ASN A 44 -7.49 5.24 -15.64
CA ASN A 44 -6.54 4.90 -16.71
C ASN A 44 -5.08 5.25 -16.41
N ASN A 45 -4.83 6.08 -15.41
CA ASN A 45 -3.48 6.54 -15.06
C ASN A 45 -3.00 5.97 -13.72
N ILE A 46 -3.75 5.06 -13.13
CA ILE A 46 -3.31 4.36 -11.91
C ILE A 46 -2.18 3.39 -12.25
N CYS A 47 -1.14 3.40 -11.42
CA CYS A 47 -0.07 2.41 -11.46
C CYS A 47 -0.41 1.30 -10.47
N TYR A 48 -0.88 0.16 -11.00
CA TYR A 48 -1.19 -1.03 -10.23
C TYR A 48 -0.03 -2.01 -10.26
N TYR A 49 0.35 -2.52 -9.09
CA TYR A 49 1.42 -3.48 -8.89
C TYR A 49 0.87 -4.77 -8.32
N SER A 50 0.76 -5.79 -9.18
CA SER A 50 0.52 -7.16 -8.76
C SER A 50 1.76 -7.76 -8.06
N GLU A 51 1.58 -8.87 -7.35
CA GLU A 51 2.70 -9.61 -6.76
C GLU A 51 3.79 -9.89 -7.80
N LYS A 52 3.40 -10.36 -8.99
CA LYS A 52 4.31 -10.66 -10.09
C LYS A 52 5.14 -9.44 -10.50
N ARG A 53 4.51 -8.28 -10.65
CA ARG A 53 5.19 -7.03 -11.00
C ARG A 53 6.09 -6.55 -9.86
N CYS A 54 5.62 -6.65 -8.61
CA CYS A 54 6.45 -6.35 -7.44
C CYS A 54 7.73 -7.20 -7.43
N CYS A 55 7.59 -8.52 -7.61
CA CYS A 55 8.73 -9.43 -7.65
C CYS A 55 9.72 -9.07 -8.76
N ALA A 56 9.26 -8.75 -9.97
CA ALA A 56 10.14 -8.39 -11.08
C ALA A 56 10.96 -7.11 -10.81
N ILE A 57 10.34 -6.09 -10.20
CA ILE A 57 11.03 -4.84 -9.83
C ILE A 57 12.05 -5.09 -8.72
N LEU A 58 11.66 -5.84 -7.70
CA LEU A 58 12.55 -6.19 -6.60
C LEU A 58 13.73 -7.06 -7.09
N GLU A 59 13.51 -7.97 -8.01
CA GLU A 59 14.56 -8.81 -8.63
C GLU A 59 15.57 -7.94 -9.38
N TYR A 60 15.10 -6.97 -10.17
CA TYR A 60 15.97 -6.02 -10.86
C TYR A 60 16.82 -5.21 -9.89
N GLY A 61 16.20 -4.59 -8.87
CA GLY A 61 16.92 -3.83 -7.86
C GLY A 61 17.89 -4.70 -7.05
N LEU A 62 17.48 -5.92 -6.71
CA LEU A 62 18.32 -6.90 -6.01
C LEU A 62 19.54 -7.29 -6.85
N SER A 63 19.37 -7.51 -8.15
CA SER A 63 20.47 -7.83 -9.06
C SER A 63 21.55 -6.73 -9.09
N THR A 64 21.12 -5.47 -9.00
CA THR A 64 22.02 -4.32 -8.89
C THR A 64 22.80 -4.36 -7.58
N ILE A 65 22.13 -4.61 -6.44
CA ILE A 65 22.79 -4.73 -5.14
C ILE A 65 23.80 -5.89 -5.13
N LEU A 66 23.41 -7.05 -5.63
CA LEU A 66 24.27 -8.23 -5.68
C LEU A 66 25.52 -8.01 -6.54
N LYS A 67 25.38 -7.26 -7.64
CA LYS A 67 26.52 -6.88 -8.49
C LYS A 67 27.48 -5.91 -7.81
N GLU A 68 26.93 -4.93 -7.08
CA GLU A 68 27.73 -3.92 -6.39
C GLU A 68 28.35 -4.40 -5.07
N CYS A 69 27.80 -5.46 -4.48
CA CYS A 69 28.13 -5.97 -3.15
C CYS A 69 28.44 -7.48 -3.17
N SER A 70 29.09 -7.97 -4.25
CA SER A 70 29.39 -9.41 -4.44
C SER A 70 30.16 -10.05 -3.27
N ASP A 71 31.00 -9.28 -2.60
CA ASP A 71 31.91 -9.73 -1.54
C ASP A 71 31.48 -9.26 -0.14
N LEU A 72 30.33 -8.60 -0.04
CA LEU A 72 29.80 -8.08 1.22
C LEU A 72 28.64 -8.93 1.74
N PRO A 73 28.57 -9.22 3.04
CA PRO A 73 27.35 -9.77 3.63
C PRO A 73 26.21 -8.76 3.53
N ILE A 74 25.01 -9.24 3.21
CA ILE A 74 23.83 -8.41 2.98
C ILE A 74 22.82 -8.57 4.12
N PHE A 75 22.38 -7.45 4.69
CA PHE A 75 21.38 -7.42 5.74
C PHE A 75 20.12 -6.72 5.24
N PHE A 76 19.01 -7.44 5.19
CA PHE A 76 17.69 -6.92 4.82
C PHE A 76 16.91 -6.50 6.06
N LEU A 77 16.46 -5.25 6.10
CA LEU A 77 15.67 -4.66 7.19
C LEU A 77 14.32 -4.16 6.68
N PRO A 78 13.22 -4.83 7.02
CA PRO A 78 11.88 -4.34 6.73
C PRO A 78 11.57 -3.04 7.46
N ILE A 79 11.16 -2.00 6.73
CA ILE A 79 10.72 -0.73 7.31
C ILE A 79 9.35 -0.94 7.99
N GLY A 80 9.20 -0.38 9.19
CA GLY A 80 7.96 -0.46 9.98
C GLY A 80 7.76 -1.75 10.78
N GLY A 81 8.66 -2.74 10.63
CA GLY A 81 8.64 -3.98 11.43
C GLY A 81 7.70 -5.07 10.91
N ILE A 82 7.49 -6.09 11.74
CA ILE A 82 6.67 -7.27 11.42
C ILE A 82 5.20 -6.86 11.22
N GLY A 83 4.54 -7.39 10.17
CA GLY A 83 3.14 -7.10 9.87
C GLY A 83 2.90 -5.80 9.11
N LYS A 84 3.96 -5.11 8.66
CA LYS A 84 3.89 -3.98 7.73
C LYS A 84 4.34 -4.40 6.34
N SER A 85 4.17 -3.51 5.35
CA SER A 85 4.52 -3.74 3.95
C SER A 85 5.98 -4.19 3.74
N GLY A 86 6.91 -3.64 4.50
CA GLY A 86 8.31 -4.09 4.49
C GLY A 86 8.49 -5.58 4.78
N GLY A 87 7.64 -6.17 5.65
CA GLY A 87 7.61 -7.60 5.91
C GLY A 87 7.15 -8.43 4.70
N VAL A 88 6.19 -7.93 3.92
CA VAL A 88 5.75 -8.55 2.65
C VAL A 88 6.88 -8.51 1.64
N MET A 89 7.59 -7.39 1.54
CA MET A 89 8.76 -7.27 0.64
C MET A 89 9.88 -8.23 1.03
N ALA A 90 10.13 -8.41 2.32
CA ALA A 90 11.10 -9.40 2.81
C ALA A 90 10.74 -10.83 2.36
N TYR A 91 9.44 -11.18 2.41
CA TYR A 91 8.96 -12.46 1.89
C TYR A 91 9.20 -12.59 0.38
N TYR A 92 8.90 -11.56 -0.41
CA TYR A 92 9.16 -11.57 -1.85
C TYR A 92 10.65 -11.68 -2.18
N ILE A 93 11.52 -10.95 -1.48
CA ILE A 93 12.98 -11.07 -1.63
C ILE A 93 13.44 -12.49 -1.32
N LYS A 94 12.95 -13.11 -0.24
CA LYS A 94 13.29 -14.51 0.08
C LYS A 94 12.88 -15.48 -1.04
N LYS A 95 11.70 -15.26 -1.65
CA LYS A 95 11.20 -16.06 -2.78
C LYS A 95 12.06 -15.89 -4.03
N ILE A 96 12.54 -14.67 -4.32
CA ILE A 96 13.36 -14.34 -5.48
C ILE A 96 14.79 -14.87 -5.32
N MET A 97 15.40 -14.70 -4.15
CA MET A 97 16.81 -15.02 -3.93
C MET A 97 17.13 -16.52 -4.05
N GLY A 98 16.20 -17.40 -3.71
CA GLY A 98 16.47 -18.83 -3.73
C GLY A 98 17.67 -19.21 -2.85
N LYS A 99 18.74 -19.79 -3.49
CA LYS A 99 20.02 -20.15 -2.84
C LYS A 99 21.17 -19.33 -3.44
N PRO A 100 21.35 -18.06 -3.08
CA PRO A 100 22.43 -17.24 -3.62
C PRO A 100 23.79 -17.66 -3.05
N LYS A 101 24.87 -17.31 -3.77
CA LYS A 101 26.25 -17.52 -3.32
C LYS A 101 26.68 -16.52 -2.23
N VAL A 102 25.98 -15.37 -2.14
CA VAL A 102 26.28 -14.29 -1.20
C VAL A 102 25.62 -14.58 0.14
N GLN A 103 26.36 -14.33 1.23
CA GLN A 103 25.80 -14.43 2.57
C GLN A 103 24.78 -13.31 2.81
N TYR A 104 23.56 -13.66 3.24
CA TYR A 104 22.53 -12.70 3.57
C TYR A 104 21.72 -13.09 4.80
N SER A 105 21.12 -12.09 5.44
CA SER A 105 20.24 -12.28 6.60
C SER A 105 19.10 -11.27 6.59
N PHE A 106 17.89 -11.69 7.03
CA PHE A 106 16.81 -10.79 7.36
C PHE A 106 16.87 -10.49 8.85
N VAL A 107 16.92 -9.20 9.19
CA VAL A 107 17.09 -8.77 10.57
C VAL A 107 16.05 -7.70 10.93
N ALA A 108 15.57 -7.72 12.17
CA ALA A 108 14.62 -6.72 12.66
C ALA A 108 15.34 -5.45 13.12
N ASP A 109 16.60 -5.59 13.55
CA ASP A 109 17.45 -4.51 13.97
C ASP A 109 18.92 -4.88 13.71
N ILE A 110 19.79 -3.87 13.59
CA ILE A 110 21.22 -4.07 13.44
C ILE A 110 21.88 -3.83 14.80
N ASN A 111 22.27 -4.90 15.44
CA ASN A 111 23.03 -4.87 16.67
C ASN A 111 24.40 -5.54 16.42
N PHE A 112 25.24 -4.85 15.64
CA PHE A 112 26.57 -5.36 15.32
C PHE A 112 27.51 -5.25 16.53
N LYS A 113 27.32 -6.13 17.52
CA LYS A 113 28.39 -6.43 18.47
C LYS A 113 29.51 -7.27 17.83
N TYR A 114 29.35 -7.62 16.55
CA TYR A 114 30.22 -8.57 15.86
C TYR A 114 30.89 -7.91 14.67
N ASN A 115 32.18 -7.66 14.82
CA ASN A 115 33.17 -7.37 13.77
C ASN A 115 32.92 -6.14 12.90
N ASN A 116 33.89 -5.23 12.85
CA ASN A 116 33.99 -4.08 11.94
C ASN A 116 34.11 -4.50 10.45
N ILE A 117 33.36 -5.52 10.02
CA ILE A 117 33.37 -5.99 8.63
C ILE A 117 32.36 -5.17 7.83
N PRO A 118 32.77 -4.48 6.76
CA PRO A 118 31.85 -3.79 5.88
C PRO A 118 30.74 -4.70 5.38
N CYS A 119 29.53 -4.15 5.24
CA CYS A 119 28.37 -4.90 4.80
C CYS A 119 27.46 -4.05 3.88
N ALA A 120 26.51 -4.70 3.22
CA ALA A 120 25.41 -4.03 2.55
C ALA A 120 24.17 -4.06 3.45
N VAL A 121 23.63 -2.89 3.75
CA VAL A 121 22.38 -2.71 4.50
C VAL A 121 21.28 -2.34 3.52
N VAL A 122 20.21 -3.13 3.46
CA VAL A 122 19.11 -2.96 2.52
C VAL A 122 17.80 -2.76 3.27
N LEU A 123 17.32 -1.53 3.32
CA LEU A 123 16.00 -1.18 3.86
C LEU A 123 14.92 -1.62 2.87
N LEU A 124 13.87 -2.32 3.33
CA LEU A 124 12.81 -2.86 2.47
C LEU A 124 11.46 -2.21 2.76
N ASP A 125 10.77 -1.77 1.70
CA ASP A 125 9.36 -1.38 1.78
C ASP A 125 8.68 -1.58 0.41
N ASP A 126 7.35 -1.52 0.35
CA ASP A 126 6.61 -1.53 -0.91
C ASP A 126 6.63 -0.14 -1.57
N PHE A 127 6.46 0.91 -0.75
CA PHE A 127 6.33 2.29 -1.23
C PHE A 127 7.06 3.30 -0.35
N ILE A 128 7.95 4.07 -0.94
CA ILE A 128 8.64 5.17 -0.28
C ILE A 128 8.04 6.52 -0.70
N GLY A 129 7.22 7.11 0.14
CA GLY A 129 6.57 8.41 -0.12
C GLY A 129 7.49 9.60 0.05
N SER A 130 7.85 9.91 1.30
CA SER A 130 8.73 11.03 1.65
C SER A 130 10.14 10.63 2.06
N GLY A 131 10.40 9.34 2.21
CA GLY A 131 11.66 8.82 2.73
C GLY A 131 11.81 8.89 4.26
N ASN A 132 10.89 9.56 4.97
CA ASN A 132 11.03 9.78 6.42
C ASN A 132 11.17 8.48 7.22
N SER A 133 10.36 7.46 6.93
CA SER A 133 10.41 6.18 7.66
C SER A 133 11.74 5.46 7.44
N ALA A 134 12.25 5.48 6.21
CA ALA A 134 13.55 4.90 5.87
C ALA A 134 14.68 5.63 6.60
N ILE A 135 14.66 6.97 6.60
CA ILE A 135 15.68 7.79 7.28
C ILE A 135 15.62 7.58 8.79
N THR A 136 14.43 7.56 9.39
CA THR A 136 14.29 7.32 10.84
C THR A 136 14.85 5.95 11.21
N LEU A 137 14.58 4.92 10.41
CA LEU A 137 15.17 3.59 10.62
C LEU A 137 16.70 3.64 10.47
N TYR A 138 17.19 4.25 9.39
CA TYR A 138 18.61 4.38 9.12
C TYR A 138 19.36 5.10 10.24
N GLN A 139 18.88 6.25 10.70
CA GLN A 139 19.47 7.01 11.81
C GLN A 139 19.57 6.20 13.09
N ARG A 140 18.58 5.35 13.38
CA ARG A 140 18.62 4.47 14.55
C ARG A 140 19.72 3.42 14.45
N ILE A 141 19.96 2.86 13.26
CA ILE A 141 20.93 1.77 13.07
C ILE A 141 22.31 2.24 12.66
N SER A 142 22.45 3.46 12.12
CA SER A 142 23.70 3.96 11.51
C SER A 142 24.89 3.95 12.46
N VAL A 143 24.66 4.15 13.75
CA VAL A 143 25.70 4.10 14.79
C VAL A 143 26.35 2.72 14.93
N ASN A 144 25.66 1.68 14.46
CA ASN A 144 26.13 0.29 14.52
C ASN A 144 26.61 -0.23 13.15
N ILE A 145 26.50 0.57 12.09
CA ILE A 145 26.92 0.17 10.73
C ILE A 145 28.43 0.38 10.61
N PRO A 146 29.22 -0.66 10.27
CA PRO A 146 30.66 -0.53 10.06
C PRO A 146 31.00 0.50 8.97
N GLN A 147 32.18 1.14 9.11
CA GLN A 147 32.71 2.03 8.07
C GLN A 147 32.84 1.28 6.73
N ASN A 148 32.74 2.00 5.63
CA ASN A 148 32.78 1.47 4.26
C ASN A 148 31.64 0.49 3.89
N SER A 149 30.60 0.41 4.71
CA SER A 149 29.36 -0.30 4.37
C SER A 149 28.54 0.49 3.34
N LYS A 150 27.74 -0.21 2.54
CA LYS A 150 26.82 0.39 1.57
C LYS A 150 25.39 0.32 2.06
N CYS A 151 24.64 1.40 1.84
CA CYS A 151 23.25 1.48 2.30
C CYS A 151 22.30 1.67 1.11
N PHE A 152 21.30 0.81 1.02
CA PHE A 152 20.28 0.82 -0.02
C PHE A 152 18.88 0.91 0.59
N CYS A 153 17.96 1.48 -0.16
CA CYS A 153 16.52 1.35 0.07
C CYS A 153 15.91 0.67 -1.15
N LEU A 154 15.56 -0.60 -1.03
CA LEU A 154 14.95 -1.38 -2.10
C LEU A 154 13.44 -1.40 -1.90
N CYS A 155 12.70 -0.84 -2.85
CA CYS A 155 11.25 -0.77 -2.84
C CYS A 155 10.67 -1.06 -4.22
N VAL A 156 9.36 -1.27 -4.29
CA VAL A 156 8.69 -1.44 -5.58
C VAL A 156 8.52 -0.09 -6.27
N ALA A 157 8.06 0.92 -5.51
CA ALA A 157 7.81 2.25 -6.06
C ALA A 157 8.21 3.35 -5.05
N TYR A 158 8.61 4.51 -5.55
CA TYR A 158 8.91 5.66 -4.71
C TYR A 158 8.54 6.99 -5.36
N MET A 159 8.24 8.00 -4.54
CA MET A 159 8.03 9.36 -5.01
C MET A 159 9.38 10.06 -5.21
N GLU A 160 9.52 10.83 -6.30
CA GLU A 160 10.73 11.59 -6.64
C GLU A 160 11.35 12.35 -5.46
N LYS A 161 10.51 12.97 -4.61
CA LYS A 161 10.99 13.73 -3.44
C LYS A 161 11.76 12.89 -2.42
N ALA A 162 11.59 11.56 -2.42
CA ALA A 162 12.31 10.67 -1.51
C ALA A 162 13.74 10.42 -1.98
N GLU A 163 14.01 10.49 -3.28
CA GLU A 163 15.31 10.19 -3.88
C GLU A 163 16.42 11.11 -3.34
N ASN A 164 16.24 12.41 -3.49
CA ASN A 164 17.22 13.40 -3.02
C ASN A 164 17.45 13.27 -1.50
N LYS A 165 16.36 13.12 -0.77
CA LYS A 165 16.41 13.03 0.70
C LYS A 165 17.15 11.78 1.20
N LEU A 166 17.00 10.66 0.53
CA LEU A 166 17.75 9.43 0.84
C LEU A 166 19.21 9.56 0.42
N ALA A 167 19.49 10.15 -0.76
CA ALA A 167 20.83 10.39 -1.23
C ALA A 167 21.66 11.31 -0.30
N GLU A 168 21.04 12.37 0.27
CA GLU A 168 21.64 13.24 1.29
C GLU A 168 22.07 12.48 2.57
N ASN A 169 21.48 11.30 2.82
CA ASN A 169 21.83 10.42 3.94
C ASN A 169 22.71 9.23 3.50
N GLY A 170 23.27 9.25 2.29
CA GLY A 170 24.14 8.17 1.77
C GLY A 170 23.37 6.87 1.45
N ILE A 171 22.06 6.94 1.23
CA ILE A 171 21.20 5.78 0.93
C ILE A 171 20.83 5.80 -0.55
N THR A 172 21.22 4.78 -1.29
CA THR A 172 20.82 4.58 -2.70
C THR A 172 19.43 3.96 -2.75
N ILE A 173 18.47 4.63 -3.41
CA ILE A 173 17.12 4.08 -3.59
C ILE A 173 17.01 3.32 -4.92
N LEU A 174 16.38 2.13 -4.88
CA LEU A 174 16.14 1.27 -6.03
C LEU A 174 14.64 0.91 -6.08
N GLY A 175 14.03 1.10 -7.24
CA GLY A 175 12.59 0.89 -7.48
C GLY A 175 12.10 1.74 -8.65
N GLU A 176 10.78 1.74 -8.90
CA GLU A 176 10.17 2.61 -9.93
C GLU A 176 9.89 4.01 -9.37
N LYS A 177 10.43 5.05 -10.01
CA LYS A 177 10.21 6.45 -9.66
C LYS A 177 8.84 6.95 -10.10
N HIS A 178 8.13 7.63 -9.21
CA HIS A 178 6.86 8.30 -9.48
C HIS A 178 6.91 9.79 -9.20
N LEU A 179 6.22 10.54 -10.05
CA LEU A 179 6.04 11.99 -9.93
C LEU A 179 4.68 12.29 -9.30
N PRO A 180 4.53 13.43 -8.59
CA PRO A 180 3.23 13.91 -8.15
C PRO A 180 2.30 14.11 -9.36
N ALA A 181 1.08 13.54 -9.28
CA ALA A 181 0.17 13.46 -10.43
C ALA A 181 -0.26 14.82 -11.01
N PHE A 182 -0.33 15.89 -10.19
CA PHE A 182 -0.94 17.17 -10.58
C PHE A 182 0.01 18.37 -10.50
N THR A 183 1.20 18.21 -9.99
CA THR A 183 2.16 19.32 -9.80
C THR A 183 3.46 19.15 -10.58
N SER A 184 3.69 17.96 -11.12
CA SER A 184 4.85 17.69 -11.95
C SER A 184 4.68 18.31 -13.35
N ARG A 185 5.77 18.83 -13.92
CA ARG A 185 5.83 19.25 -15.35
C ARG A 185 5.57 18.07 -16.29
N HIS A 186 5.90 16.86 -15.88
CA HIS A 186 5.69 15.61 -16.61
C HIS A 186 4.50 14.81 -16.06
N SER A 187 3.43 15.53 -15.67
CA SER A 187 2.20 14.89 -15.19
C SER A 187 1.67 13.88 -16.21
N VAL A 188 1.22 12.72 -15.71
CA VAL A 188 0.55 11.68 -16.51
C VAL A 188 -0.74 12.20 -17.18
N PHE A 189 -1.30 13.30 -16.69
CA PHE A 189 -2.48 13.95 -17.26
C PHE A 189 -2.13 15.01 -18.32
N GLY A 190 -0.85 15.21 -18.59
CA GLY A 190 -0.37 16.23 -19.54
C GLY A 190 -0.44 17.64 -18.95
N TYR A 191 -0.56 18.64 -19.85
CA TYR A 191 -0.59 20.05 -19.47
C TYR A 191 -2.00 20.53 -19.08
N PRO A 192 -2.12 21.66 -18.35
CA PRO A 192 -3.39 22.36 -18.22
C PRO A 192 -3.99 22.65 -19.63
N PRO A 193 -5.34 22.57 -19.80
CA PRO A 193 -6.35 22.50 -18.74
C PRO A 193 -6.71 21.10 -18.24
N LYS A 194 -6.32 20.01 -18.95
CA LYS A 194 -6.71 18.64 -18.61
C LYS A 194 -6.24 18.24 -17.22
N MET A 195 -4.96 18.44 -16.89
CA MET A 195 -4.42 18.15 -15.56
C MET A 195 -5.17 18.91 -14.47
N LYS A 196 -5.46 20.20 -14.67
CA LYS A 196 -6.20 21.06 -13.74
C LYS A 196 -7.62 20.51 -13.50
N ARG A 197 -8.31 20.05 -14.55
CA ARG A 197 -9.64 19.43 -14.46
C ARG A 197 -9.60 18.19 -13.55
N ILE A 198 -8.65 17.28 -13.80
CA ILE A 198 -8.56 16.04 -13.02
C ILE A 198 -8.09 16.31 -11.57
N ARG A 199 -7.23 17.29 -11.36
CA ARG A 199 -6.85 17.74 -10.01
C ARG A 199 -8.06 18.29 -9.24
N ASN A 200 -8.88 19.14 -9.87
CA ASN A 200 -10.06 19.70 -9.22
C ASN A 200 -11.10 18.61 -8.92
N PHE A 201 -11.27 17.65 -9.82
CA PHE A 201 -12.07 16.46 -9.58
C PHE A 201 -11.56 15.69 -8.34
N ALA A 202 -10.27 15.35 -8.29
CA ALA A 202 -9.69 14.62 -7.17
C ALA A 202 -9.79 15.39 -5.84
N LEU A 203 -9.68 16.73 -5.87
CA LEU A 203 -9.88 17.59 -4.71
C LEU A 203 -11.34 17.59 -4.25
N LYS A 204 -12.31 17.84 -5.16
CA LYS A 204 -13.75 17.86 -4.87
C LYS A 204 -14.16 16.61 -4.07
N TYR A 205 -13.87 15.44 -4.58
CA TYR A 205 -14.27 14.20 -3.94
C TYR A 205 -13.34 13.77 -2.79
N GLY A 206 -12.08 14.14 -2.83
CA GLY A 206 -11.15 13.93 -1.73
C GLY A 206 -11.51 14.73 -0.47
N GLU A 207 -12.11 15.92 -0.61
CA GLU A 207 -12.55 16.76 0.50
C GLU A 207 -13.81 16.20 1.19
N LEU A 208 -14.60 15.37 0.52
CA LEU A 208 -15.68 14.60 1.15
C LEU A 208 -15.13 13.52 2.12
N LEU A 209 -13.91 13.08 1.90
CA LEU A 209 -13.25 12.05 2.72
C LEU A 209 -12.30 12.67 3.75
N TYR A 210 -11.50 13.63 3.36
CA TYR A 210 -10.51 14.29 4.22
C TYR A 210 -10.53 15.79 4.02
N LYS A 211 -10.89 16.54 5.07
CA LYS A 211 -10.86 17.99 5.04
C LYS A 211 -9.46 18.51 4.73
N LYS A 212 -9.39 19.45 3.81
CA LYS A 212 -8.16 20.21 3.56
C LYS A 212 -7.82 21.03 4.81
N LYS A 213 -6.57 20.90 5.28
CA LYS A 213 -6.05 21.70 6.38
C LYS A 213 -5.05 22.70 5.81
N GLN A 214 -5.06 23.90 6.37
CA GLN A 214 -4.02 24.87 6.06
C GLN A 214 -2.72 24.39 6.71
N TYR A 215 -1.65 24.33 5.92
CA TYR A 215 -0.36 23.90 6.42
C TYR A 215 0.30 25.01 7.22
N SER A 216 0.74 24.72 8.43
CA SER A 216 1.51 25.63 9.27
C SER A 216 2.89 25.00 9.58
N PRO A 217 3.97 25.81 9.70
CA PRO A 217 5.28 25.30 10.07
C PRO A 217 5.18 24.49 11.40
N GLY A 218 5.85 23.34 11.44
CA GLY A 218 5.81 22.42 12.61
C GLY A 218 4.57 21.54 12.71
N MET A 219 3.59 21.67 11.82
CA MET A 219 2.40 20.82 11.81
C MET A 219 2.76 19.38 11.42
N LYS A 220 2.25 18.41 12.20
CA LYS A 220 2.38 16.99 11.88
C LYS A 220 1.75 16.69 10.51
N LEU A 221 2.47 15.96 9.66
CA LEU A 221 1.95 15.52 8.37
C LEU A 221 0.69 14.67 8.53
N TYR A 222 -0.29 14.87 7.65
CA TYR A 222 -1.61 14.23 7.72
C TYR A 222 -2.05 13.72 6.35
N ILE A 223 -3.08 12.89 6.34
CA ILE A 223 -3.76 12.46 5.11
C ILE A 223 -4.75 13.55 4.73
N GLY A 224 -4.49 14.18 3.58
CA GLY A 224 -5.37 15.19 2.99
C GLY A 224 -6.12 14.66 1.76
N PRO A 225 -6.91 15.51 1.08
CA PRO A 225 -7.66 15.15 -0.12
C PRO A 225 -6.83 14.54 -1.25
N LEU A 226 -5.55 14.88 -1.32
CA LEU A 226 -4.61 14.39 -2.34
C LEU A 226 -3.54 13.43 -1.77
N GLY A 227 -3.88 12.71 -0.71
CA GLY A 227 -3.00 11.73 -0.06
C GLY A 227 -2.16 12.29 1.08
N TYR A 228 -1.42 11.42 1.74
CA TYR A 228 -0.55 11.79 2.86
C TYR A 228 0.52 12.79 2.42
N ALA A 229 0.68 13.87 3.18
CA ALA A 229 1.60 14.94 2.88
C ALA A 229 1.45 15.53 1.47
N ASN A 230 0.23 15.55 0.93
CA ASN A 230 -0.09 16.02 -0.42
C ASN A 230 0.76 15.35 -1.51
N SER A 231 1.02 14.06 -1.38
CA SER A 231 1.92 13.30 -2.26
C SER A 231 1.37 13.07 -3.67
N GLN A 232 0.05 13.12 -3.85
CA GLN A 232 -0.61 12.99 -5.16
C GLN A 232 -0.21 11.69 -5.90
N SER A 233 0.00 10.61 -5.14
CA SER A 233 0.37 9.32 -5.72
C SER A 233 -0.83 8.63 -6.38
N LEU A 234 -0.56 7.89 -7.45
CA LEU A 234 -1.52 7.02 -8.15
C LEU A 234 -1.12 5.54 -8.03
N VAL A 235 -0.25 5.22 -7.08
CA VAL A 235 0.26 3.85 -6.88
C VAL A 235 -0.70 3.03 -6.02
N CYS A 236 -1.06 1.85 -6.51
CA CYS A 236 -1.84 0.85 -5.78
C CYS A 236 -1.15 -0.50 -5.89
N PHE A 237 -1.18 -1.29 -4.82
CA PHE A 237 -0.66 -2.66 -4.82
C PHE A 237 -1.78 -3.66 -4.62
N GLU A 238 -1.55 -4.88 -5.06
CA GLU A 238 -2.47 -6.00 -4.83
C GLU A 238 -2.70 -6.26 -3.34
N HIS A 239 -1.66 -6.22 -2.53
CA HIS A 239 -1.72 -6.50 -1.10
C HIS A 239 -2.22 -5.32 -0.26
N THR A 240 -2.08 -4.06 -0.72
CA THR A 240 -2.54 -2.86 -0.01
C THR A 240 -2.44 -1.61 -0.89
N THR A 241 -2.99 -0.48 -0.41
CA THR A 241 -2.78 0.83 -1.06
C THR A 241 -2.09 1.78 -0.09
N PRO A 242 -0.99 2.45 -0.48
CA PRO A 242 -0.30 3.43 0.36
C PRO A 242 -1.22 4.62 0.71
N ASN A 243 -1.09 5.17 1.93
CA ASN A 243 -1.82 6.39 2.30
C ASN A 243 -1.37 7.64 1.52
N ASN A 244 -0.29 7.55 0.79
CA ASN A 244 0.19 8.55 -0.16
C ASN A 244 -0.69 8.65 -1.41
N THR A 245 -1.36 7.56 -1.76
CA THR A 245 -2.30 7.50 -2.88
C THR A 245 -3.56 8.30 -2.59
N LEU A 246 -4.19 8.83 -3.65
CA LEU A 246 -5.43 9.60 -3.54
C LEU A 246 -6.49 8.85 -2.73
N PRO A 247 -7.08 9.43 -1.67
CA PRO A 247 -8.05 8.76 -0.80
C PRO A 247 -9.28 8.23 -1.53
N ILE A 248 -9.70 8.89 -2.60
CA ILE A 248 -10.85 8.47 -3.41
C ILE A 248 -10.71 7.06 -4.00
N LEU A 249 -9.50 6.50 -4.02
CA LEU A 249 -9.21 5.16 -4.52
C LEU A 249 -9.32 4.08 -3.45
N TRP A 250 -9.03 4.39 -2.18
CA TRP A 250 -8.82 3.37 -1.15
C TRP A 250 -9.62 3.56 0.16
N GLU A 251 -10.20 4.75 0.39
CA GLU A 251 -10.92 5.02 1.63
C GLU A 251 -12.31 4.34 1.64
N SER A 252 -12.76 3.89 2.80
CA SER A 252 -14.05 3.20 2.98
C SER A 252 -14.93 3.82 4.08
N LYS A 253 -14.64 5.05 4.49
CA LYS A 253 -15.41 5.73 5.53
C LYS A 253 -16.63 6.48 5.00
N LYS A 254 -17.51 6.88 5.93
CA LYS A 254 -18.66 7.73 5.65
C LYS A 254 -18.23 9.09 5.08
N ARG A 255 -18.93 9.56 4.07
CA ARG A 255 -18.71 10.87 3.43
C ARG A 255 -19.09 12.00 4.41
N ALA A 256 -18.40 13.14 4.28
CA ALA A 256 -18.68 14.32 5.13
C ALA A 256 -20.06 14.96 4.90
N ASP A 257 -20.67 14.72 3.74
CA ASP A 257 -22.01 15.19 3.37
C ASP A 257 -23.15 14.30 3.91
N ASN A 258 -22.84 13.36 4.81
CA ASN A 258 -23.78 12.40 5.41
C ASN A 258 -24.50 11.47 4.43
N GLN A 259 -24.04 11.38 3.18
CA GLN A 259 -24.51 10.40 2.22
C GLN A 259 -23.95 8.99 2.55
N GLU A 260 -24.15 8.04 1.65
CA GLU A 260 -23.69 6.66 1.79
C GLU A 260 -22.18 6.56 2.02
N ASN A 261 -21.72 5.40 2.52
CA ASN A 261 -20.31 5.13 2.67
C ASN A 261 -19.60 5.15 1.31
N TRP A 262 -18.40 5.73 1.29
CA TRP A 262 -17.58 5.71 0.10
C TRP A 262 -17.17 4.27 -0.26
N VAL A 263 -17.34 3.90 -1.52
CA VAL A 263 -16.96 2.58 -2.05
C VAL A 263 -15.53 2.68 -2.62
N PRO A 264 -14.51 2.07 -1.98
CA PRO A 264 -13.15 2.07 -2.52
C PRO A 264 -13.01 1.09 -3.67
N LEU A 265 -12.13 1.41 -4.64
CA LEU A 265 -11.72 0.46 -5.67
C LEU A 265 -10.51 -0.39 -5.21
N PHE A 266 -9.56 0.24 -4.52
CA PHE A 266 -8.34 -0.40 -4.01
C PHE A 266 -8.27 -0.22 -2.49
N PRO A 267 -9.04 -0.97 -1.70
CA PRO A 267 -9.11 -0.77 -0.25
C PRO A 267 -7.76 -0.97 0.42
N ARG A 268 -7.41 -0.09 1.34
CA ARG A 268 -6.14 -0.12 2.06
C ARG A 268 -6.07 -1.24 3.10
N LYS A 269 -7.22 -1.59 3.69
CA LYS A 269 -7.32 -2.56 4.78
C LYS A 269 -8.19 -3.74 4.37
N LEU A 270 -7.61 -4.72 3.70
CA LEU A 270 -8.32 -5.95 3.35
C LEU A 270 -8.86 -6.67 4.59
N PHE A 271 -8.11 -6.69 5.69
CA PHE A 271 -8.52 -7.36 6.93
C PHE A 271 -9.70 -6.70 7.64
N ASP A 272 -9.82 -5.37 7.61
CA ASP A 272 -10.98 -4.67 8.18
C ASP A 272 -12.23 -4.89 7.32
N ARG A 273 -12.09 -5.03 5.98
CA ARG A 273 -13.19 -5.35 5.07
C ARG A 273 -13.74 -6.76 5.34
N ILE A 274 -12.88 -7.75 5.48
CA ILE A 274 -13.29 -9.13 5.80
C ILE A 274 -13.98 -9.21 7.17
N LYS A 275 -13.49 -8.48 8.17
CA LYS A 275 -14.12 -8.43 9.50
C LYS A 275 -15.48 -7.70 9.46
N ASN A 276 -15.57 -6.56 8.82
CA ASN A 276 -16.80 -5.79 8.79
C ASN A 276 -17.87 -6.42 7.89
N ASP A 277 -17.53 -6.87 6.68
CA ASP A 277 -18.48 -7.51 5.78
C ASP A 277 -18.96 -8.87 6.31
N SER A 278 -18.08 -9.68 6.90
CA SER A 278 -18.48 -10.95 7.51
C SER A 278 -19.28 -10.73 8.79
N PHE A 279 -18.93 -9.73 9.59
CA PHE A 279 -19.65 -9.42 10.84
C PHE A 279 -21.01 -8.75 10.57
N GLU A 280 -21.09 -7.81 9.62
CA GLU A 280 -22.37 -7.19 9.22
C GLU A 280 -23.25 -8.18 8.45
N ARG A 281 -22.73 -9.00 7.53
CA ARG A 281 -23.49 -10.10 6.90
C ARG A 281 -23.98 -11.10 7.92
N MET A 282 -23.16 -11.46 8.91
CA MET A 282 -23.61 -12.29 10.04
C MET A 282 -24.73 -11.63 10.83
N LYS A 283 -24.62 -10.34 11.17
CA LYS A 283 -25.71 -9.60 11.85
C LYS A 283 -27.02 -9.69 11.07
N TYR A 284 -27.00 -9.44 9.75
CA TYR A 284 -28.20 -9.52 8.91
C TYR A 284 -28.72 -10.94 8.79
N GLN A 285 -27.86 -11.94 8.62
CA GLN A 285 -28.26 -13.35 8.62
C GLN A 285 -28.82 -13.77 9.97
N TRP A 286 -28.18 -13.38 11.08
CA TRP A 286 -28.67 -13.68 12.43
C TRP A 286 -29.96 -12.94 12.76
N ALA A 287 -30.14 -11.69 12.33
CA ALA A 287 -31.40 -10.97 12.48
C ALA A 287 -32.56 -11.67 11.73
N SER A 288 -32.32 -12.14 10.50
CA SER A 288 -33.30 -12.88 9.72
C SER A 288 -33.57 -14.31 10.26
N ILE A 289 -32.57 -14.95 10.85
CA ILE A 289 -32.67 -16.26 11.46
C ILE A 289 -33.31 -16.16 12.85
N SER A 290 -33.02 -15.12 13.63
CA SER A 290 -33.59 -14.90 14.97
C SER A 290 -35.09 -14.64 14.95
N GLN A 291 -35.61 -14.09 13.85
CA GLN A 291 -37.06 -13.98 13.64
C GLN A 291 -37.75 -15.34 13.38
N LYS A 292 -37.01 -16.37 13.02
CA LYS A 292 -37.52 -17.71 12.64
C LYS A 292 -37.19 -18.82 13.62
N LEU A 293 -36.33 -18.59 14.60
CA LEU A 293 -35.82 -19.63 15.50
C LEU A 293 -36.07 -19.32 16.97
N ASN A 294 -36.46 -20.34 17.74
CA ASN A 294 -36.61 -20.29 19.19
C ASN A 294 -35.25 -20.04 19.87
N TYR A 295 -35.24 -19.23 20.93
CA TYR A 295 -34.05 -18.76 21.68
C TYR A 295 -33.03 -19.87 22.05
N GLY A 296 -33.49 -21.07 22.38
CA GLY A 296 -32.64 -22.21 22.70
C GLY A 296 -31.80 -22.75 21.52
N THR A 297 -32.33 -22.66 20.31
CA THR A 297 -31.65 -23.10 19.09
C THR A 297 -30.58 -22.08 18.68
N ILE A 298 -30.85 -20.80 18.87
CA ILE A 298 -29.94 -19.69 18.61
C ILE A 298 -28.71 -19.78 19.52
N HIS A 299 -28.92 -20.04 20.81
CA HIS A 299 -27.85 -20.17 21.80
C HIS A 299 -26.94 -21.37 21.52
N ARG A 300 -27.48 -22.50 21.05
CA ARG A 300 -26.71 -23.69 20.67
C ARG A 300 -25.85 -23.43 19.43
N LEU A 301 -26.42 -22.86 18.37
CA LEU A 301 -25.70 -22.52 17.12
C LEU A 301 -24.60 -21.49 17.36
N PHE A 302 -24.84 -20.53 18.25
CA PHE A 302 -23.82 -19.51 18.60
C PHE A 302 -22.65 -20.13 19.38
N ASN A 303 -22.91 -21.07 20.27
CA ASN A 303 -21.87 -21.77 21.01
C ASN A 303 -21.08 -22.75 20.13
N ASP A 304 -21.69 -23.42 19.19
CA ASP A 304 -21.03 -24.31 18.23
C ASP A 304 -20.16 -23.50 17.22
N TYR A 305 -20.63 -22.32 16.77
CA TYR A 305 -19.88 -21.42 15.97
C TYR A 305 -18.65 -20.86 16.73
N LYS A 306 -18.84 -20.45 17.98
CA LYS A 306 -17.77 -19.97 18.87
C LYS A 306 -16.70 -21.04 19.11
N LYS A 307 -17.09 -22.30 19.33
CA LYS A 307 -16.16 -23.43 19.47
C LYS A 307 -15.34 -23.69 18.20
N LYS A 308 -15.96 -23.67 17.00
CA LYS A 308 -15.27 -23.87 15.72
C LYS A 308 -14.27 -22.78 15.39
N HIS A 309 -14.60 -21.51 15.66
CA HIS A 309 -13.71 -20.39 15.36
C HIS A 309 -12.64 -20.13 16.41
N ILE A 310 -12.85 -20.49 17.68
CA ILE A 310 -11.79 -20.46 18.70
C ILE A 310 -10.74 -21.55 18.42
N ALA A 311 -11.13 -22.70 17.88
CA ALA A 311 -10.18 -23.72 17.44
C ALA A 311 -9.31 -23.26 16.27
N SER A 312 -9.87 -22.55 15.28
CA SER A 312 -9.09 -21.98 14.15
C SER A 312 -8.20 -20.81 14.58
N LEU A 313 -8.62 -19.98 15.53
CA LEU A 313 -7.77 -18.94 16.11
C LEU A 313 -6.60 -19.50 16.93
N ARG A 314 -6.80 -20.61 17.66
CA ARG A 314 -5.73 -21.32 18.37
C ARG A 314 -4.72 -21.98 17.43
N LEU A 315 -5.15 -22.47 16.26
CA LEU A 315 -4.26 -23.01 15.24
C LEU A 315 -3.37 -21.91 14.61
N ILE A 316 -3.88 -20.71 14.38
CA ILE A 316 -3.10 -19.57 13.89
C ILE A 316 -2.07 -19.10 14.92
N THR A 317 -2.39 -19.16 16.21
CA THR A 317 -1.46 -18.79 17.29
C THR A 317 -0.33 -19.82 17.47
N LEU A 318 -0.57 -21.10 17.16
CA LEU A 318 0.44 -22.17 17.22
C LEU A 318 1.41 -22.19 16.01
N PHE A 319 1.08 -21.50 14.93
CA PHE A 319 1.98 -21.36 13.75
C PHE A 319 2.82 -20.07 13.79
N ILE A 320 2.65 -19.21 14.81
CA ILE A 320 3.36 -17.94 14.98
C ILE A 320 4.40 -18.02 16.13
N LEU A 321 4.39 -19.09 16.93
CA LEU A 321 5.44 -19.44 17.88
C LEU A 321 6.35 -20.50 17.28
#